data_e4e9fc42ad97894c09b43fdd95a6c43a
#
_entry.id   e4e9fc42ad97894c09b43fdd95a6c43a
#
_cell.length_a   1.000
_cell.length_b   1.000
_cell.length_c   1.000
_cell.angle_alpha   90.00
_cell.angle_beta   90.00
_cell.angle_gamma   90.00
#
_symmetry.space_group_name_H-M   'P 1'
#
loop_
_entity.id
_entity.type
_entity.pdbx_description
1 polymer ?
#
loop_
_entity_poly.entity_id
_entity_poly.type
_entity_poly.pdbx_seq_one_letter_code
_entity_poly.pdbx_strand_id
1 'polypeptide(L)'
;MVIQWFPGHMAKATREVKEKLKLVDIVFELVDARCPLSSHNMYLDEVVKDKKKIIIFNKIDLCDRAETAKWKSYFENKGYTVVYTDAKNSNNLNKVIDKAKEELAEKIARQVAKGIKPRAIRSMIIGVPNVGKSTFINKLIKKNVANTANKPGVTKKQQWLKLNKDIELLDTPGILMPKFDNQEIGKKLSLIGSIKDDITPLDDVSLYLIELLKHNYLENLNNLYKINVTNEDENVFIMEKVAEKRFKKIGGDYDYDSTIKLLIQDFRTQKFGLITLDNYSDLLENEEHNEN
;
A
#
# COMPACT_ATOMS: atom_id res chain seq x y z
N MET A 1 19.86 -4.79 11.25
CA MET A 1 19.89 -3.28 11.04
C MET A 1 18.47 -2.76 11.18
N VAL A 2 18.25 -1.64 11.87
CA VAL A 2 16.88 -1.09 12.05
C VAL A 2 16.49 -0.33 10.78
N ILE A 3 15.35 -0.68 10.19
CA ILE A 3 14.80 0.04 9.04
C ILE A 3 14.30 1.39 9.55
N GLN A 4 14.99 2.48 9.19
CA GLN A 4 14.63 3.84 9.56
C GLN A 4 14.44 4.70 8.31
N TRP A 5 13.41 5.52 8.31
CA TRP A 5 13.15 6.51 7.27
C TRP A 5 13.46 7.92 7.78
N PHE A 6 13.95 8.81 6.92
CA PHE A 6 14.44 10.14 7.32
C PHE A 6 13.33 11.03 7.93
N PRO A 7 13.42 11.40 9.23
CA PRO A 7 12.38 12.14 9.93
C PRO A 7 12.05 13.52 9.33
N GLY A 8 13.04 14.21 8.74
CA GLY A 8 12.88 15.57 8.23
C GLY A 8 11.92 15.70 7.04
N HIS A 9 11.96 14.74 6.11
CA HIS A 9 11.06 14.74 4.95
C HIS A 9 9.60 14.45 5.35
N MET A 10 9.41 13.68 6.41
CA MET A 10 8.11 13.29 6.91
C MET A 10 7.40 14.42 7.66
N ALA A 11 8.13 15.14 8.51
CA ALA A 11 7.58 16.32 9.19
C ALA A 11 7.09 17.37 8.18
N LYS A 12 7.86 17.58 7.11
CA LYS A 12 7.46 18.45 6.00
C LYS A 12 6.21 17.94 5.29
N ALA A 13 6.18 16.65 4.94
CA ALA A 13 5.05 16.05 4.23
C ALA A 13 3.77 16.07 5.08
N THR A 14 3.86 15.78 6.38
CA THR A 14 2.72 15.88 7.32
C THR A 14 2.20 17.31 7.42
N ARG A 15 3.09 18.30 7.50
CA ARG A 15 2.70 19.70 7.53
C ARG A 15 1.97 20.10 6.24
N GLU A 16 2.50 19.69 5.08
CA GLU A 16 1.85 19.92 3.78
C GLU A 16 0.45 19.28 3.72
N VAL A 17 0.28 18.05 4.25
CA VAL A 17 -1.05 17.41 4.34
C VAL A 17 -1.98 18.25 5.22
N LYS A 18 -1.57 18.65 6.43
CA LYS A 18 -2.38 19.47 7.33
C LYS A 18 -2.83 20.80 6.68
N GLU A 19 -1.96 21.45 5.95
CA GLU A 19 -2.28 22.68 5.23
C GLU A 19 -3.31 22.42 4.11
N LYS A 20 -3.14 21.35 3.35
CA LYS A 20 -4.01 20.96 2.23
C LYS A 20 -5.37 20.41 2.68
N LEU A 21 -5.46 19.79 3.87
CA LEU A 21 -6.72 19.25 4.40
C LEU A 21 -7.83 20.29 4.50
N LYS A 22 -7.50 21.55 4.77
CA LYS A 22 -8.48 22.64 4.84
C LYS A 22 -9.18 22.89 3.50
N LEU A 23 -8.58 22.48 2.40
CA LEU A 23 -9.03 22.73 1.04
C LEU A 23 -9.89 21.61 0.48
N VAL A 24 -9.90 20.42 1.10
CA VAL A 24 -10.57 19.22 0.59
C VAL A 24 -11.80 18.84 1.41
N ASP A 25 -12.72 18.13 0.74
CA ASP A 25 -13.95 17.61 1.34
C ASP A 25 -13.78 16.20 1.84
N ILE A 26 -12.92 15.40 1.17
CA ILE A 26 -12.70 13.98 1.42
C ILE A 26 -11.25 13.60 1.15
N VAL A 27 -10.78 12.56 1.85
CA VAL A 27 -9.44 11.98 1.68
C VAL A 27 -9.56 10.57 1.12
N PHE A 28 -8.76 10.25 0.11
CA PHE A 28 -8.56 8.91 -0.40
C PHE A 28 -7.22 8.38 0.09
N GLU A 29 -7.23 7.32 0.87
CA GLU A 29 -6.02 6.63 1.28
C GLU A 29 -5.83 5.38 0.45
N LEU A 30 -4.78 5.35 -0.39
CA LEU A 30 -4.40 4.15 -1.12
C LEU A 30 -3.48 3.28 -0.27
N VAL A 31 -3.88 2.04 -0.09
CA VAL A 31 -3.09 0.96 0.52
C VAL A 31 -2.85 -0.15 -0.50
N ASP A 32 -1.77 -0.90 -0.32
CA ASP A 32 -1.49 -2.09 -1.14
C ASP A 32 -2.30 -3.27 -0.58
N ALA A 33 -3.14 -3.87 -1.41
CA ALA A 33 -4.01 -4.98 -0.99
C ALA A 33 -3.27 -6.22 -0.49
N ARG A 34 -1.95 -6.32 -0.77
CA ARG A 34 -1.09 -7.39 -0.23
C ARG A 34 -0.67 -7.15 1.22
N CYS A 35 -0.75 -5.92 1.70
CA CYS A 35 -0.47 -5.56 3.10
C CYS A 35 -1.33 -4.37 3.53
N PRO A 36 -2.65 -4.58 3.71
CA PRO A 36 -3.60 -3.52 3.97
C PRO A 36 -3.33 -2.75 5.26
N LEU A 37 -2.99 -3.46 6.34
CA LEU A 37 -2.67 -2.86 7.63
C LEU A 37 -1.29 -2.18 7.60
N SER A 38 -0.27 -2.88 7.11
CA SER A 38 1.11 -2.37 7.11
C SER A 38 1.31 -1.18 6.17
N SER A 39 0.51 -1.06 5.10
CA SER A 39 0.55 0.09 4.20
C SER A 39 -0.44 1.19 4.56
N HIS A 40 -1.34 0.97 5.53
CA HIS A 40 -2.18 1.98 6.13
C HIS A 40 -1.35 2.88 7.06
N ASN A 41 -1.58 4.18 7.01
CA ASN A 41 -0.82 5.15 7.79
C ASN A 41 -1.62 5.65 8.99
N MET A 42 -1.57 4.89 10.10
CA MET A 42 -2.27 5.23 11.34
C MET A 42 -1.92 6.63 11.88
N TYR A 43 -0.68 7.10 11.65
CA TYR A 43 -0.30 8.46 12.05
C TYR A 43 -1.10 9.54 11.33
N LEU A 44 -1.50 9.29 10.08
CA LEU A 44 -2.34 10.22 9.33
C LEU A 44 -3.81 10.18 9.77
N ASP A 45 -4.27 9.13 10.44
CA ASP A 45 -5.65 9.05 10.94
C ASP A 45 -5.97 10.22 11.88
N GLU A 46 -5.08 10.50 12.82
CA GLU A 46 -5.22 11.65 13.70
C GLU A 46 -5.19 12.99 12.95
N VAL A 47 -4.41 13.05 11.88
CA VAL A 47 -4.29 14.26 11.06
C VAL A 47 -5.54 14.51 10.24
N VAL A 48 -6.20 13.46 9.75
CA VAL A 48 -7.37 13.55 8.85
C VAL A 48 -8.71 13.29 9.53
N LYS A 49 -8.73 13.10 10.87
CA LYS A 49 -9.92 12.68 11.64
C LYS A 49 -11.19 13.51 11.41
N ASP A 50 -11.03 14.79 11.09
CA ASP A 50 -12.16 15.71 10.84
C ASP A 50 -12.67 15.63 9.39
N LYS A 51 -12.13 14.73 8.58
CA LYS A 51 -12.52 14.56 7.18
C LYS A 51 -13.07 13.15 6.95
N LYS A 52 -14.04 13.05 6.05
CA LYS A 52 -14.42 11.75 5.52
C LYS A 52 -13.22 11.11 4.81
N LYS A 53 -12.99 9.83 5.06
CA LYS A 53 -11.90 9.06 4.47
C LYS A 53 -12.41 7.78 3.84
N ILE A 54 -11.94 7.49 2.62
CA ILE A 54 -12.14 6.21 1.94
C ILE A 54 -10.80 5.53 1.86
N ILE A 55 -10.70 4.30 2.35
CA ILE A 55 -9.53 3.45 2.20
C ILE A 55 -9.68 2.66 0.91
N ILE A 56 -8.70 2.77 0.03
CA ILE A 56 -8.71 2.13 -1.28
C ILE A 56 -7.66 1.02 -1.29
N PHE A 57 -8.12 -0.22 -1.25
CA PHE A 57 -7.26 -1.40 -1.40
C PHE A 57 -6.93 -1.56 -2.87
N ASN A 58 -5.78 -1.06 -3.27
CA ASN A 58 -5.30 -1.13 -4.65
C ASN A 58 -4.44 -2.38 -4.89
N LYS A 59 -4.27 -2.76 -6.14
CA LYS A 59 -3.58 -4.00 -6.57
C LYS A 59 -4.25 -5.28 -6.08
N ILE A 60 -5.59 -5.29 -6.06
CA ILE A 60 -6.38 -6.46 -5.63
C ILE A 60 -6.15 -7.69 -6.52
N ASP A 61 -5.57 -7.50 -7.70
CA ASP A 61 -5.11 -8.54 -8.61
C ASP A 61 -3.87 -9.31 -8.13
N LEU A 62 -3.16 -8.79 -7.11
CA LEU A 62 -1.89 -9.33 -6.61
C LEU A 62 -2.01 -10.04 -5.24
N CYS A 63 -3.14 -9.91 -4.53
CA CYS A 63 -3.31 -10.38 -3.16
C CYS A 63 -4.12 -11.68 -3.04
N ASP A 64 -3.94 -12.39 -1.93
CA ASP A 64 -4.89 -13.40 -1.49
C ASP A 64 -6.20 -12.72 -1.11
N ARG A 65 -7.25 -13.05 -1.85
CA ARG A 65 -8.56 -12.38 -1.69
C ARG A 65 -9.28 -12.78 -0.43
N ALA A 66 -9.12 -14.01 0.03
CA ALA A 66 -9.76 -14.49 1.25
C ALA A 66 -9.18 -13.77 2.46
N GLU A 67 -7.85 -13.68 2.54
CA GLU A 67 -7.16 -12.97 3.60
C GLU A 67 -7.45 -11.46 3.56
N THR A 68 -7.37 -10.87 2.38
CA THR A 68 -7.64 -9.43 2.20
C THR A 68 -9.10 -9.06 2.51
N ALA A 69 -10.07 -9.99 2.35
CA ALA A 69 -11.45 -9.75 2.73
C ALA A 69 -11.64 -9.59 4.24
N LYS A 70 -10.88 -10.30 5.07
CA LYS A 70 -10.88 -10.15 6.53
C LYS A 70 -10.44 -8.73 6.91
N TRP A 71 -9.39 -8.23 6.29
CA TRP A 71 -8.91 -6.87 6.49
C TRP A 71 -9.92 -5.81 6.05
N LYS A 72 -10.64 -6.04 4.95
CA LYS A 72 -11.73 -5.14 4.57
C LYS A 72 -12.77 -5.05 5.67
N SER A 73 -13.25 -6.19 6.18
CA SER A 73 -14.22 -6.23 7.29
C SER A 73 -13.69 -5.53 8.54
N TYR A 74 -12.42 -5.71 8.87
CA TYR A 74 -11.77 -5.03 10.00
C TYR A 74 -11.85 -3.50 9.88
N PHE A 75 -11.50 -2.94 8.72
CA PHE A 75 -11.57 -1.50 8.51
C PHE A 75 -13.02 -0.99 8.47
N GLU A 76 -13.93 -1.76 7.88
CA GLU A 76 -15.35 -1.40 7.86
C GLU A 76 -15.96 -1.41 9.27
N ASN A 77 -15.59 -2.35 10.12
CA ASN A 77 -16.01 -2.40 11.54
C ASN A 77 -15.45 -1.22 12.34
N LYS A 78 -14.31 -0.65 11.93
CA LYS A 78 -13.75 0.61 12.47
C LYS A 78 -14.41 1.87 11.89
N GLY A 79 -15.44 1.73 11.06
CA GLY A 79 -16.21 2.85 10.49
C GLY A 79 -15.62 3.45 9.22
N TYR A 80 -14.64 2.81 8.59
CA TYR A 80 -14.09 3.26 7.31
C TYR A 80 -14.88 2.71 6.13
N THR A 81 -15.04 3.51 5.10
CA THR A 81 -15.50 3.00 3.80
C THR A 81 -14.32 2.41 3.03
N VAL A 82 -14.43 1.14 2.62
CA VAL A 82 -13.36 0.43 1.90
C VAL A 82 -13.77 0.11 0.47
N VAL A 83 -12.89 0.40 -0.50
CA VAL A 83 -13.11 0.09 -1.92
C VAL A 83 -11.93 -0.70 -2.48
N TYR A 84 -12.22 -1.84 -3.12
CA TYR A 84 -11.21 -2.60 -3.86
C TYR A 84 -11.00 -2.01 -5.25
N THR A 85 -9.73 -1.85 -5.65
CA THR A 85 -9.35 -1.40 -6.99
C THR A 85 -8.19 -2.19 -7.56
N ASP A 86 -8.16 -2.25 -8.88
CA ASP A 86 -6.99 -2.60 -9.66
C ASP A 86 -6.75 -1.45 -10.64
N ALA A 87 -5.89 -0.55 -10.24
CA ALA A 87 -5.61 0.64 -11.03
C ALA A 87 -4.92 0.32 -12.37
N LYS A 88 -4.15 -0.78 -12.44
CA LYS A 88 -3.47 -1.22 -13.67
C LYS A 88 -4.48 -1.57 -14.74
N ASN A 89 -5.49 -2.35 -14.41
CA ASN A 89 -6.54 -2.80 -15.32
C ASN A 89 -7.80 -1.91 -15.31
N SER A 90 -7.76 -0.79 -14.57
CA SER A 90 -8.88 0.18 -14.45
C SER A 90 -10.15 -0.40 -13.80
N ASN A 91 -10.02 -1.46 -13.00
CA ASN A 91 -11.16 -2.08 -12.33
C ASN A 91 -11.61 -1.27 -11.11
N ASN A 92 -12.90 -1.11 -10.97
CA ASN A 92 -13.58 -0.47 -9.82
C ASN A 92 -13.21 1.00 -9.54
N LEU A 93 -12.49 1.68 -10.43
CA LEU A 93 -12.10 3.08 -10.19
C LEU A 93 -13.31 4.01 -10.03
N ASN A 94 -14.38 3.80 -10.82
CA ASN A 94 -15.59 4.62 -10.71
C ASN A 94 -16.32 4.40 -9.38
N LYS A 95 -16.22 3.21 -8.77
CA LYS A 95 -16.82 2.95 -7.46
C LYS A 95 -16.26 3.86 -6.36
N VAL A 96 -14.99 4.29 -6.46
CA VAL A 96 -14.41 5.26 -5.53
C VAL A 96 -15.12 6.60 -5.63
N ILE A 97 -15.43 7.03 -6.84
CA ILE A 97 -16.17 8.28 -7.11
C ILE A 97 -17.59 8.21 -6.56
N ASP A 98 -18.27 7.09 -6.80
CA ASP A 98 -19.65 6.88 -6.32
C ASP A 98 -19.69 6.84 -4.80
N LYS A 99 -18.77 6.13 -4.16
CA LYS A 99 -18.63 6.10 -2.69
C LYS A 99 -18.31 7.48 -2.10
N ALA A 100 -17.48 8.28 -2.78
CA ALA A 100 -17.22 9.65 -2.33
C ALA A 100 -18.46 10.53 -2.36
N LYS A 101 -19.33 10.36 -3.36
CA LYS A 101 -20.61 11.06 -3.43
C LYS A 101 -21.57 10.62 -2.32
N GLU A 102 -21.66 9.30 -2.04
CA GLU A 102 -22.46 8.75 -0.95
C GLU A 102 -22.01 9.32 0.40
N GLU A 103 -20.70 9.28 0.70
CA GLU A 103 -20.13 9.78 1.96
C GLU A 103 -20.36 11.30 2.20
N LEU A 104 -20.51 12.05 1.14
CA LEU A 104 -20.72 13.51 1.20
C LEU A 104 -22.16 13.94 0.90
N ALA A 105 -23.08 12.99 0.67
CA ALA A 105 -24.46 13.29 0.24
C ALA A 105 -25.17 14.25 1.22
N GLU A 106 -25.11 13.99 2.52
CA GLU A 106 -25.73 14.86 3.52
C GLU A 106 -25.11 16.28 3.54
N LYS A 107 -23.77 16.37 3.43
CA LYS A 107 -23.08 17.65 3.38
C LYS A 107 -23.55 18.48 2.18
N ILE A 108 -23.60 17.83 1.03
CA ILE A 108 -24.03 18.45 -0.23
C ILE A 108 -25.51 18.89 -0.13
N ALA A 109 -26.39 18.02 0.39
CA ALA A 109 -27.80 18.34 0.58
C ALA A 109 -28.00 19.55 1.49
N ARG A 110 -27.27 19.64 2.62
CA ARG A 110 -27.31 20.80 3.53
C ARG A 110 -26.82 22.09 2.86
N GLN A 111 -25.83 22.02 1.98
CA GLN A 111 -25.35 23.17 1.20
C GLN A 111 -26.41 23.65 0.20
N VAL A 112 -27.03 22.71 -0.53
CA VAL A 112 -28.10 23.02 -1.49
C VAL A 112 -29.30 23.66 -0.79
N ALA A 113 -29.71 23.12 0.38
CA ALA A 113 -30.81 23.70 1.17
C ALA A 113 -30.53 25.14 1.62
N LYS A 114 -29.27 25.53 1.75
CA LYS A 114 -28.82 26.90 2.03
C LYS A 114 -28.65 27.78 0.79
N GLY A 115 -29.08 27.29 -0.40
CA GLY A 115 -28.94 28.02 -1.66
C GLY A 115 -27.52 28.02 -2.25
N ILE A 116 -26.58 27.21 -1.70
CA ILE A 116 -25.22 27.13 -2.22
C ILE A 116 -25.22 26.20 -3.45
N LYS A 117 -24.76 26.71 -4.58
CA LYS A 117 -24.63 25.91 -5.80
C LYS A 117 -23.61 24.78 -5.62
N PRO A 118 -23.95 23.51 -5.89
CA PRO A 118 -23.01 22.40 -5.81
C PRO A 118 -21.79 22.63 -6.70
N ARG A 119 -20.61 22.38 -6.15
CA ARG A 119 -19.33 22.34 -6.88
C ARG A 119 -18.79 20.91 -6.91
N ALA A 120 -17.80 20.68 -7.75
CA ALA A 120 -17.06 19.42 -7.71
C ALA A 120 -16.50 19.12 -6.31
N ILE A 121 -16.57 17.86 -5.89
CA ILE A 121 -16.00 17.36 -4.64
C ILE A 121 -14.48 17.50 -4.72
N ARG A 122 -13.91 18.22 -3.79
CA ARG A 122 -12.47 18.35 -3.64
C ARG A 122 -11.91 17.22 -2.82
N SER A 123 -11.00 16.47 -3.39
CA SER A 123 -10.38 15.31 -2.76
C SER A 123 -8.86 15.45 -2.69
N MET A 124 -8.26 14.72 -1.77
CA MET A 124 -6.81 14.54 -1.66
C MET A 124 -6.52 13.06 -1.62
N ILE A 125 -5.40 12.64 -2.23
CA ILE A 125 -4.96 11.26 -2.20
C ILE A 125 -3.70 11.13 -1.34
N ILE A 126 -3.70 10.20 -0.41
CA ILE A 126 -2.56 9.87 0.45
C ILE A 126 -2.23 8.39 0.32
N GLY A 127 -1.11 7.97 0.87
CA GLY A 127 -0.66 6.57 0.91
C GLY A 127 0.85 6.48 0.82
N VAL A 128 1.40 5.33 1.22
CA VAL A 128 2.85 5.07 1.16
C VAL A 128 3.36 5.08 -0.30
N PRO A 129 4.66 5.23 -0.55
CA PRO A 129 5.21 5.12 -1.89
C PRO A 129 4.84 3.78 -2.56
N ASN A 130 4.79 3.76 -3.87
CA ASN A 130 4.59 2.58 -4.73
C ASN A 130 3.28 1.78 -4.55
N VAL A 131 2.31 2.25 -3.77
CA VAL A 131 0.95 1.65 -3.70
C VAL A 131 0.11 1.89 -4.97
N GLY A 132 0.63 2.66 -5.92
CA GLY A 132 -0.01 2.89 -7.21
C GLY A 132 -0.78 4.20 -7.33
N LYS A 133 -0.50 5.23 -6.49
CA LYS A 133 -1.16 6.55 -6.55
C LYS A 133 -1.14 7.18 -7.94
N SER A 134 0.04 7.29 -8.55
CA SER A 134 0.17 7.90 -9.88
C SER A 134 -0.59 7.10 -10.96
N THR A 135 -0.56 5.77 -10.87
CA THR A 135 -1.33 4.91 -11.79
C THR A 135 -2.83 5.12 -11.60
N PHE A 136 -3.29 5.16 -10.36
CA PHE A 136 -4.69 5.41 -10.01
C PHE A 136 -5.16 6.77 -10.54
N ILE A 137 -4.40 7.83 -10.28
CA ILE A 137 -4.69 9.19 -10.76
C ILE A 137 -4.75 9.22 -12.28
N ASN A 138 -3.73 8.70 -12.97
CA ASN A 138 -3.65 8.72 -14.43
C ASN A 138 -4.81 7.97 -15.10
N LYS A 139 -5.24 6.85 -14.50
CA LYS A 139 -6.36 6.06 -15.01
C LYS A 139 -7.70 6.77 -14.79
N LEU A 140 -7.88 7.47 -13.68
CA LEU A 140 -9.08 8.26 -13.42
C LEU A 140 -9.19 9.47 -14.35
N ILE A 141 -8.08 10.11 -14.69
CA ILE A 141 -8.06 11.29 -15.57
C ILE A 141 -8.31 10.94 -17.05
N LYS A 142 -8.50 9.66 -17.42
CA LYS A 142 -8.68 9.25 -18.83
C LYS A 142 -7.77 10.02 -19.78
N LYS A 143 -6.57 9.53 -19.99
CA LYS A 143 -5.58 9.79 -21.08
C LYS A 143 -5.44 11.20 -21.71
N ASN A 144 -6.38 12.13 -21.56
CA ASN A 144 -6.38 13.39 -22.29
C ASN A 144 -5.66 14.56 -21.59
N VAL A 145 -5.22 14.41 -20.34
CA VAL A 145 -4.54 15.45 -19.57
C VAL A 145 -3.04 15.18 -19.40
N ALA A 146 -2.59 13.97 -19.65
CA ALA A 146 -1.18 13.58 -19.51
C ALA A 146 -0.20 14.35 -20.41
N ASN A 147 -0.69 15.04 -21.44
CA ASN A 147 0.14 15.81 -22.37
C ASN A 147 0.30 17.30 -22.03
N THR A 148 -0.33 17.81 -20.98
CA THR A 148 -0.26 19.24 -20.64
C THR A 148 0.50 19.56 -19.35
N ALA A 149 0.94 18.57 -18.58
CA ALA A 149 1.46 18.79 -17.23
C ALA A 149 2.99 18.84 -17.08
N ASN A 150 3.78 18.58 -18.11
CA ASN A 150 5.24 18.56 -18.03
C ASN A 150 5.89 19.69 -18.84
N LYS A 151 5.65 20.96 -18.46
CA LYS A 151 6.57 22.05 -18.80
C LYS A 151 7.32 22.44 -17.53
N PRO A 152 8.66 22.26 -17.49
CA PRO A 152 9.50 22.75 -16.38
C PRO A 152 9.37 24.27 -16.33
N GLY A 153 9.03 24.84 -15.18
CA GLY A 153 9.04 26.29 -14.99
C GLY A 153 7.70 26.97 -14.74
N VAL A 154 6.58 26.25 -14.71
CA VAL A 154 5.28 26.84 -14.38
C VAL A 154 5.05 26.77 -12.87
N THR A 155 5.05 27.93 -12.26
CA THR A 155 4.60 28.38 -10.92
C THR A 155 4.01 27.33 -9.98
N LYS A 156 4.55 27.29 -8.75
CA LYS A 156 4.11 26.61 -7.51
C LYS A 156 2.67 26.95 -7.04
N LYS A 157 1.69 27.03 -7.91
CA LYS A 157 0.28 27.09 -7.52
C LYS A 157 -0.23 25.66 -7.35
N GLN A 158 -0.93 25.40 -6.24
CA GLN A 158 -1.66 24.17 -5.98
C GLN A 158 -2.47 23.79 -7.22
N GLN A 159 -2.11 22.69 -7.86
CA GLN A 159 -2.79 22.25 -9.08
C GLN A 159 -3.92 21.31 -8.71
N TRP A 160 -5.16 21.71 -9.02
CA TRP A 160 -6.33 20.84 -9.00
C TRP A 160 -6.41 20.07 -10.32
N LEU A 161 -6.40 18.74 -10.19
CA LEU A 161 -6.59 17.83 -11.32
C LEU A 161 -8.08 17.46 -11.39
N LYS A 162 -8.75 17.80 -12.47
CA LYS A 162 -10.13 17.37 -12.69
C LYS A 162 -10.14 15.89 -13.07
N LEU A 163 -10.65 15.05 -12.17
CA LEU A 163 -10.83 13.62 -12.45
C LEU A 163 -12.05 13.41 -13.37
N ASN A 164 -13.12 14.15 -13.13
CA ASN A 164 -14.32 14.24 -13.95
C ASN A 164 -15.09 15.54 -13.60
N LYS A 165 -16.36 15.63 -14.01
CA LYS A 165 -17.22 16.80 -13.69
C LYS A 165 -17.54 16.91 -12.19
N ASP A 166 -17.45 15.80 -11.44
CA ASP A 166 -17.93 15.66 -10.07
C ASP A 166 -16.80 15.72 -9.03
N ILE A 167 -15.54 15.40 -9.41
CA ILE A 167 -14.40 15.32 -8.49
C ILE A 167 -13.17 16.04 -9.05
N GLU A 168 -12.56 16.85 -8.17
CA GLU A 168 -11.26 17.46 -8.35
C GLU A 168 -10.29 16.87 -7.31
N LEU A 169 -9.07 16.54 -7.73
CA LEU A 169 -8.02 15.98 -6.90
C LEU A 169 -6.91 16.99 -6.68
N LEU A 170 -6.51 17.19 -5.44
CA LEU A 170 -5.30 17.92 -5.10
C LEU A 170 -4.10 16.95 -5.11
N ASP A 171 -3.10 17.26 -5.91
CA ASP A 171 -1.88 16.45 -5.99
C ASP A 171 -1.11 16.46 -4.66
N THR A 172 -0.76 15.27 -4.18
CA THR A 172 -0.04 15.06 -2.92
C THR A 172 1.06 14.03 -3.06
N PRO A 173 2.25 14.27 -2.47
CA PRO A 173 3.32 13.30 -2.47
C PRO A 173 2.97 12.04 -1.68
N GLY A 174 3.70 10.95 -1.92
CA GLY A 174 3.65 9.75 -1.08
C GLY A 174 4.20 10.02 0.31
N ILE A 175 3.52 9.54 1.33
CA ILE A 175 3.90 9.76 2.73
C ILE A 175 4.06 8.40 3.41
N LEU A 176 5.27 8.13 3.91
CA LEU A 176 5.55 7.01 4.80
C LEU A 176 5.38 7.43 6.26
N MET A 177 5.22 6.48 7.15
CA MET A 177 5.27 6.74 8.59
C MET A 177 6.66 7.21 9.02
N PRO A 178 6.77 8.16 9.98
CA PRO A 178 8.07 8.70 10.42
C PRO A 178 8.97 7.65 11.09
N LYS A 179 8.36 6.67 11.73
CA LYS A 179 9.02 5.56 12.43
C LYS A 179 8.11 4.34 12.38
N PHE A 180 8.69 3.17 12.25
CA PHE A 180 7.99 1.91 12.41
C PHE A 180 8.29 1.41 13.84
N ASP A 181 7.27 1.37 14.69
CA ASP A 181 7.39 0.80 16.03
C ASP A 181 7.62 -0.73 15.93
N ASN A 182 7.03 -1.35 14.91
CA ASN A 182 7.27 -2.74 14.53
C ASN A 182 8.15 -2.83 13.27
N GLN A 183 9.33 -3.47 13.37
CA GLN A 183 10.25 -3.68 12.24
C GLN A 183 9.66 -4.58 11.14
N GLU A 184 8.69 -5.41 11.48
CA GLU A 184 7.98 -6.26 10.53
C GLU A 184 7.22 -5.42 9.48
N ILE A 185 6.59 -4.32 9.90
CA ILE A 185 5.96 -3.36 8.97
C ILE A 185 6.98 -2.85 7.94
N GLY A 186 8.19 -2.53 8.40
CA GLY A 186 9.29 -2.11 7.52
C GLY A 186 9.67 -3.18 6.49
N LYS A 187 9.75 -4.45 6.90
CA LYS A 187 10.03 -5.58 6.00
C LYS A 187 8.92 -5.77 4.96
N LYS A 188 7.66 -5.74 5.38
CA LYS A 188 6.50 -5.81 4.47
C LYS A 188 6.48 -4.67 3.45
N LEU A 189 6.72 -3.44 3.90
CA LEU A 189 6.82 -2.27 3.03
C LEU A 189 8.01 -2.33 2.07
N SER A 190 9.12 -2.95 2.48
CA SER A 190 10.27 -3.20 1.60
C SER A 190 9.93 -4.23 0.52
N LEU A 191 9.23 -5.32 0.88
CA LEU A 191 8.78 -6.33 -0.08
C LEU A 191 7.91 -5.73 -1.19
N ILE A 192 6.97 -4.85 -0.86
CA ILE A 192 6.13 -4.19 -1.87
C ILE A 192 6.84 -3.02 -2.58
N GLY A 193 8.10 -2.74 -2.24
CA GLY A 193 8.93 -1.69 -2.83
C GLY A 193 8.58 -0.27 -2.37
N SER A 194 7.89 -0.10 -1.25
CA SER A 194 7.60 1.22 -0.66
C SER A 194 8.83 1.85 -0.01
N ILE A 195 9.77 1.02 0.43
CA ILE A 195 11.10 1.41 0.90
C ILE A 195 12.11 0.98 -0.14
N LYS A 196 13.13 1.79 -0.37
CA LYS A 196 14.18 1.52 -1.37
C LYS A 196 15.11 0.39 -0.90
N ASP A 197 15.54 -0.44 -1.85
CA ASP A 197 16.39 -1.59 -1.56
C ASP A 197 17.79 -1.18 -1.06
N ASP A 198 18.31 -0.03 -1.45
CA ASP A 198 19.64 0.48 -1.06
C ASP A 198 19.76 0.86 0.43
N ILE A 199 18.64 1.06 1.11
CA ILE A 199 18.57 1.39 2.55
C ILE A 199 17.93 0.28 3.39
N THR A 200 17.70 -0.88 2.80
CA THR A 200 16.98 -2.00 3.42
C THR A 200 17.92 -3.18 3.62
N PRO A 201 17.95 -3.83 4.79
CA PRO A 201 18.66 -5.11 4.99
C PRO A 201 17.91 -6.22 4.24
N LEU A 202 18.26 -6.45 2.96
CA LEU A 202 17.53 -7.37 2.08
C LEU A 202 17.64 -8.83 2.53
N ASP A 203 18.69 -9.19 3.25
CA ASP A 203 18.88 -10.46 3.93
C ASP A 203 17.75 -10.71 4.95
N ASP A 204 17.55 -9.79 5.89
CA ASP A 204 16.47 -9.86 6.89
C ASP A 204 15.09 -9.89 6.22
N VAL A 205 14.90 -9.13 5.12
CA VAL A 205 13.63 -9.08 4.39
C VAL A 205 13.37 -10.39 3.66
N SER A 206 14.40 -11.01 3.08
CA SER A 206 14.25 -12.29 2.36
C SER A 206 13.98 -13.46 3.33
N LEU A 207 14.63 -13.48 4.50
CA LEU A 207 14.35 -14.46 5.55
C LEU A 207 12.93 -14.31 6.11
N TYR A 208 12.46 -13.05 6.29
CA TYR A 208 11.08 -12.78 6.66
C TYR A 208 10.09 -13.29 5.60
N LEU A 209 10.39 -13.09 4.31
CA LEU A 209 9.55 -13.60 3.23
C LEU A 209 9.49 -15.14 3.25
N ILE A 210 10.62 -15.82 3.46
CA ILE A 210 10.67 -17.28 3.58
C ILE A 210 9.80 -17.74 4.76
N GLU A 211 9.92 -17.10 5.92
CA GLU A 211 9.12 -17.41 7.11
C GLU A 211 7.63 -17.32 6.84
N LEU A 212 7.19 -16.22 6.22
CA LEU A 212 5.81 -16.02 5.85
C LEU A 212 5.32 -17.06 4.83
N LEU A 213 6.13 -17.34 3.80
CA LEU A 213 5.79 -18.33 2.77
C LEU A 213 5.72 -19.74 3.35
N LYS A 214 6.64 -20.10 4.24
CA LYS A 214 6.70 -21.38 4.92
C LYS A 214 5.42 -21.66 5.71
N HIS A 215 4.91 -20.66 6.43
CA HIS A 215 3.73 -20.86 7.28
C HIS A 215 2.40 -20.74 6.50
N ASN A 216 2.29 -19.84 5.57
CA ASN A 216 1.00 -19.53 4.95
C ASN A 216 0.88 -19.98 3.49
N TYR A 217 2.00 -20.20 2.78
CA TYR A 217 2.05 -20.45 1.34
C TYR A 217 3.12 -21.49 0.96
N LEU A 218 3.31 -22.53 1.80
CA LEU A 218 4.36 -23.54 1.64
C LEU A 218 4.32 -24.24 0.28
N GLU A 219 3.13 -24.58 -0.18
CA GLU A 219 2.97 -25.23 -1.50
C GLU A 219 3.43 -24.32 -2.64
N ASN A 220 3.19 -23.02 -2.55
CA ASN A 220 3.61 -22.04 -3.55
C ASN A 220 5.14 -21.96 -3.61
N LEU A 221 5.80 -21.94 -2.44
CA LEU A 221 7.26 -21.96 -2.31
C LEU A 221 7.86 -23.22 -2.93
N ASN A 222 7.38 -24.39 -2.50
CA ASN A 222 7.83 -25.70 -2.98
C ASN A 222 7.63 -25.86 -4.49
N ASN A 223 6.46 -25.47 -4.99
CA ASN A 223 6.12 -25.59 -6.41
C ASN A 223 6.96 -24.67 -7.29
N LEU A 224 7.21 -23.42 -6.87
CA LEU A 224 7.98 -22.45 -7.64
C LEU A 224 9.43 -22.90 -7.84
N TYR A 225 10.08 -23.33 -6.76
CA TYR A 225 11.50 -23.67 -6.77
C TYR A 225 11.79 -25.16 -7.00
N LYS A 226 10.75 -26.02 -7.03
CA LYS A 226 10.89 -27.48 -7.13
C LYS A 226 11.75 -28.04 -5.98
N ILE A 227 11.50 -27.57 -4.78
CA ILE A 227 12.09 -28.04 -3.53
C ILE A 227 11.03 -28.79 -2.72
N ASN A 228 11.45 -29.46 -1.66
CA ASN A 228 10.55 -30.17 -0.76
C ASN A 228 10.96 -29.82 0.69
N VAL A 229 10.49 -28.67 1.14
CA VAL A 229 10.73 -28.15 2.49
C VAL A 229 9.44 -28.15 3.29
N THR A 230 9.55 -28.10 4.60
CA THR A 230 8.47 -28.17 5.58
C THR A 230 8.42 -26.91 6.45
N ASN A 231 7.40 -26.78 7.29
CA ASN A 231 7.27 -25.68 8.25
C ASN A 231 8.34 -25.72 9.35
N GLU A 232 8.96 -26.89 9.57
CA GLU A 232 9.96 -27.09 10.62
C GLU A 232 11.39 -26.74 10.15
N ASP A 233 11.60 -26.62 8.83
CA ASP A 233 12.90 -26.31 8.27
C ASP A 233 13.32 -24.87 8.60
N GLU A 234 14.61 -24.67 8.89
CA GLU A 234 15.16 -23.33 9.12
C GLU A 234 15.15 -22.48 7.86
N ASN A 235 14.90 -21.17 8.00
CA ASN A 235 14.81 -20.25 6.87
C ASN A 235 16.09 -20.20 6.04
N VAL A 236 17.26 -20.31 6.69
CA VAL A 236 18.55 -20.34 5.98
C VAL A 236 18.67 -21.62 5.16
N PHE A 237 18.28 -22.77 5.71
CA PHE A 237 18.25 -24.03 4.97
C PHE A 237 17.32 -23.95 3.73
N ILE A 238 16.14 -23.34 3.90
CA ILE A 238 15.22 -23.14 2.76
C ILE A 238 15.87 -22.23 1.69
N MET A 239 16.55 -21.15 2.11
CA MET A 239 17.29 -20.28 1.21
C MET A 239 18.39 -21.03 0.44
N GLU A 240 19.12 -21.90 1.12
CA GLU A 240 20.15 -22.75 0.49
C GLU A 240 19.54 -23.71 -0.53
N LYS A 241 18.37 -24.31 -0.23
CA LYS A 241 17.65 -25.17 -1.21
C LYS A 241 17.22 -24.37 -2.43
N VAL A 242 16.80 -23.14 -2.29
CA VAL A 242 16.50 -22.25 -3.43
C VAL A 242 17.78 -21.94 -4.22
N ALA A 243 18.87 -21.62 -3.53
CA ALA A 243 20.17 -21.35 -4.15
C ALA A 243 20.66 -22.54 -4.97
N GLU A 244 20.64 -23.77 -4.41
CA GLU A 244 21.02 -25.01 -5.10
C GLU A 244 20.25 -25.21 -6.42
N LYS A 245 18.97 -24.85 -6.45
CA LYS A 245 18.11 -25.05 -7.63
C LYS A 245 18.28 -23.96 -8.68
N ARG A 246 18.74 -22.76 -8.31
CA ARG A 246 18.74 -21.59 -9.19
C ARG A 246 20.12 -21.11 -9.62
N PHE A 247 21.13 -21.36 -8.80
CA PHE A 247 22.47 -20.84 -9.00
C PHE A 247 23.54 -21.92 -8.87
N LYS A 248 24.67 -21.68 -9.55
CA LYS A 248 25.88 -22.50 -9.35
C LYS A 248 26.60 -22.02 -8.09
N LYS A 249 27.22 -22.91 -7.34
CA LYS A 249 28.08 -22.56 -6.21
C LYS A 249 29.25 -21.70 -6.68
N ILE A 250 29.59 -20.68 -5.91
CA ILE A 250 30.72 -19.77 -6.13
C ILE A 250 31.79 -20.10 -5.09
N GLY A 251 32.97 -20.58 -5.54
CA GLY A 251 34.03 -20.96 -4.59
C GLY A 251 33.68 -22.12 -3.64
N GLY A 252 32.63 -22.88 -3.94
CA GLY A 252 32.12 -23.95 -3.08
C GLY A 252 30.91 -23.53 -2.22
N ASP A 253 30.63 -22.23 -2.07
CA ASP A 253 29.55 -21.67 -1.26
C ASP A 253 28.31 -21.34 -2.08
N TYR A 254 27.17 -21.19 -1.39
CA TYR A 254 25.91 -20.75 -2.01
C TYR A 254 25.96 -19.27 -2.39
N ASP A 255 25.35 -18.91 -3.53
CA ASP A 255 25.19 -17.52 -3.95
C ASP A 255 23.98 -16.87 -3.24
N TYR A 256 24.20 -16.46 -1.98
CA TYR A 256 23.16 -15.84 -1.16
C TYR A 256 22.69 -14.50 -1.74
N ASP A 257 23.58 -13.67 -2.25
CA ASP A 257 23.25 -12.35 -2.79
C ASP A 257 22.27 -12.46 -3.98
N SER A 258 22.53 -13.38 -4.91
CA SER A 258 21.63 -13.62 -6.03
C SER A 258 20.32 -14.26 -5.59
N THR A 259 20.35 -15.12 -4.57
CA THR A 259 19.17 -15.80 -4.04
C THR A 259 18.24 -14.80 -3.32
N ILE A 260 18.77 -13.91 -2.51
CA ILE A 260 18.04 -12.83 -1.84
C ILE A 260 17.30 -11.94 -2.87
N LYS A 261 18.04 -11.49 -3.89
CA LYS A 261 17.47 -10.68 -4.97
C LYS A 261 16.39 -11.42 -5.75
N LEU A 262 16.60 -12.70 -6.03
CA LEU A 262 15.63 -13.56 -6.70
C LEU A 262 14.34 -13.69 -5.91
N LEU A 263 14.42 -14.02 -4.61
CA LEU A 263 13.25 -14.19 -3.74
C LEU A 263 12.37 -12.93 -3.71
N ILE A 264 12.99 -11.76 -3.50
CA ILE A 264 12.29 -10.47 -3.47
C ILE A 264 11.68 -10.15 -4.84
N GLN A 265 12.42 -10.38 -5.93
CA GLN A 265 11.94 -10.15 -7.28
C GLN A 265 10.79 -11.10 -7.66
N ASP A 266 10.86 -12.36 -7.26
CA ASP A 266 9.82 -13.35 -7.53
C ASP A 266 8.53 -13.03 -6.78
N PHE A 267 8.63 -12.50 -5.56
CA PHE A 267 7.47 -11.93 -4.84
C PHE A 267 6.88 -10.72 -5.59
N ARG A 268 7.71 -9.75 -5.96
CA ARG A 268 7.26 -8.51 -6.64
C ARG A 268 6.64 -8.79 -8.01
N THR A 269 7.07 -9.85 -8.68
CA THR A 269 6.56 -10.28 -10.00
C THR A 269 5.48 -11.35 -9.93
N GLN A 270 4.94 -11.65 -8.75
CA GLN A 270 3.85 -12.62 -8.51
C GLN A 270 4.17 -14.08 -8.87
N LYS A 271 5.42 -14.49 -8.90
CA LYS A 271 5.73 -15.89 -9.21
C LYS A 271 5.28 -16.87 -8.13
N PHE A 272 5.12 -16.41 -6.90
CA PHE A 272 4.52 -17.20 -5.81
C PHE A 272 2.98 -17.28 -5.89
N GLY A 273 2.34 -16.61 -6.86
CA GLY A 273 0.88 -16.49 -6.91
C GLY A 273 0.35 -15.33 -6.08
N LEU A 274 -0.92 -15.44 -5.67
CA LEU A 274 -1.60 -14.40 -4.91
C LEU A 274 -1.25 -14.52 -3.42
N ILE A 275 -0.58 -13.51 -2.87
CA ILE A 275 -0.08 -13.50 -1.50
C ILE A 275 -0.49 -12.22 -0.78
N THR A 276 -0.92 -12.35 0.47
CA THR A 276 -1.12 -11.25 1.40
C THR A 276 -0.11 -11.37 2.54
N LEU A 277 0.65 -10.29 2.79
CA LEU A 277 1.71 -10.23 3.80
C LEU A 277 1.17 -9.98 5.21
N ASP A 278 0.05 -9.27 5.33
CA ASP A 278 -0.63 -9.06 6.59
C ASP A 278 -1.54 -10.26 6.86
N ASN A 279 -1.15 -11.12 7.79
CA ASN A 279 -1.98 -12.23 8.23
C ASN A 279 -2.95 -11.73 9.30
N TYR A 280 -4.24 -11.96 9.12
CA TYR A 280 -5.27 -11.47 10.04
C TYR A 280 -5.25 -12.20 11.38
N SER A 281 -4.81 -13.47 11.44
CA SER A 281 -4.66 -14.20 12.69
C SER A 281 -3.62 -13.57 13.61
N ASP A 282 -2.54 -13.01 13.07
CA ASP A 282 -1.50 -12.35 13.87
C ASP A 282 -2.05 -11.14 14.65
N LEU A 283 -3.07 -10.46 14.09
CA LEU A 283 -3.74 -9.36 14.78
C LEU A 283 -4.53 -9.87 16.00
N LEU A 284 -5.28 -10.96 15.83
CA LEU A 284 -6.10 -11.55 16.89
C LEU A 284 -5.25 -12.04 18.06
N GLU A 285 -4.14 -12.70 17.78
CA GLU A 285 -3.19 -13.17 18.80
C GLU A 285 -2.58 -11.99 19.59
N ASN A 286 -2.26 -10.89 18.90
CA ASN A 286 -1.73 -9.68 19.54
C ASN A 286 -2.79 -8.95 20.38
N GLU A 287 -4.05 -8.94 19.99
CA GLU A 287 -5.16 -8.35 20.77
C GLU A 287 -5.40 -9.18 22.06
N GLU A 288 -5.42 -10.51 21.99
CA GLU A 288 -5.57 -11.40 23.16
C GLU A 288 -4.42 -11.26 24.16
N HIS A 289 -3.19 -11.02 23.70
CA HIS A 289 -2.03 -10.82 24.58
C HIS A 289 -2.00 -9.45 25.27
N ASN A 290 -2.67 -8.45 24.72
CA ASN A 290 -2.74 -7.11 25.29
C ASN A 290 -3.92 -6.95 26.27
N GLU A 291 -4.88 -7.88 26.29
CA GLU A 291 -6.02 -7.88 27.23
C GLU A 291 -5.74 -8.70 28.51
N ASN A 292 -4.65 -9.45 28.56
CA ASN A 292 -4.17 -10.21 29.72
C ASN A 292 -2.99 -9.49 30.40
#